data_d2dd374803c55da958a23b1d2c60e3b9
#
_entry.id   d2dd374803c55da958a23b1d2c60e3b9
#
_cell.length_a   1.000
_cell.length_b   1.000
_cell.length_c   1.000
_cell.angle_alpha   90.00
_cell.angle_beta   90.00
_cell.angle_gamma   90.00
#
_symmetry.space_group_name_H-M   'P 1'
#
loop_
_entity.id
_entity.type
_entity.pdbx_description
1 polymer ?
#
loop_
_entity_poly.entity_id
_entity_poly.type
_entity_poly.pdbx_seq_one_letter_code
_entity_poly.pdbx_strand_id
1 'polypeptide(L)'
;MRAPLRRREFTALLGASILAGALPGCSGRSTAVSTLPEAPASYDDAVRAVRGLIARDAADPSILPAALPRLYVHGAPVRHAVVLFHGFTNCPQQFDELARRYHARGCNVYVPRLPHHGLKDRLTRDLANVTVDELADFATSAFELTRPLGAAVSAVGLSLGATMALWLAQTQPVGLAVPIAPFLIPYPLPPSVGQPAMRLLATLPSMYFWWDYHVKEKCLPHYAYPGYPTRALARLVLFGDVIFAAAAQTKPGARRCVMVLNELDNAIDNGSARHLTALWNASGAGYTELVLNGLGPRHDVIDPTTYPHGRTAVYPKLEALVLDAN
;
A
#
# COMPACT_ATOMS: atom_id res chain seq x y z
N MET A 1 11.17 -26.06 3.94
CA MET A 1 10.54 -24.95 3.19
C MET A 1 9.07 -25.26 3.02
N ARG A 2 8.18 -24.56 3.73
CA ARG A 2 6.72 -24.68 3.53
C ARG A 2 6.33 -23.72 2.40
N ALA A 3 5.48 -24.19 1.48
CA ALA A 3 4.97 -23.40 0.37
C ALA A 3 4.17 -22.17 0.89
N PRO A 4 4.12 -21.07 0.14
CA PRO A 4 3.29 -19.92 0.51
C PRO A 4 1.82 -20.33 0.63
N LEU A 5 1.10 -19.66 1.52
CA LEU A 5 -0.34 -19.90 1.77
C LEU A 5 -1.10 -19.84 0.44
N ARG A 6 -1.80 -20.92 0.12
CA ARG A 6 -2.61 -20.97 -1.10
C ARG A 6 -3.94 -20.25 -0.88
N ARG A 7 -4.49 -19.66 -1.95
CA ARG A 7 -5.76 -18.92 -2.00
C ARG A 7 -6.91 -19.58 -1.20
N ARG A 8 -6.97 -20.91 -1.15
CA ARG A 8 -8.01 -21.66 -0.41
C ARG A 8 -7.86 -21.58 1.13
N GLU A 9 -6.65 -21.44 1.63
CA GLU A 9 -6.39 -21.34 3.08
C GLU A 9 -6.67 -19.92 3.59
N PHE A 10 -6.48 -18.91 2.71
CA PHE A 10 -6.84 -17.53 3.01
C PHE A 10 -8.36 -17.32 3.14
N THR A 11 -9.15 -17.95 2.24
CA THR A 11 -10.63 -17.91 2.31
C THR A 11 -11.16 -18.51 3.61
N ALA A 12 -10.48 -19.51 4.18
CA ALA A 12 -10.86 -20.11 5.46
C ALA A 12 -10.58 -19.18 6.66
N LEU A 13 -9.53 -18.36 6.61
CA LEU A 13 -9.22 -17.35 7.64
C LEU A 13 -10.23 -16.19 7.65
N LEU A 14 -10.70 -15.78 6.47
CA LEU A 14 -11.77 -14.78 6.33
C LEU A 14 -13.15 -15.31 6.72
N GLY A 15 -13.42 -16.58 6.43
CA GLY A 15 -14.71 -17.23 6.75
C GLY A 15 -15.04 -17.34 8.25
N ALA A 16 -14.02 -17.34 9.11
CA ALA A 16 -14.20 -17.39 10.56
C ALA A 16 -14.59 -16.04 11.19
N SER A 17 -14.44 -14.94 10.44
CA SER A 17 -14.73 -13.57 10.93
C SER A 17 -16.03 -12.95 10.39
N ILE A 18 -16.71 -13.60 9.44
CA ILE A 18 -17.92 -13.06 8.79
C ILE A 18 -19.08 -14.05 8.90
N LEU A 19 -19.70 -14.12 10.05
CA LEU A 19 -21.04 -14.63 10.22
C LEU A 19 -21.96 -13.44 10.52
N ALA A 20 -22.54 -12.84 9.48
CA ALA A 20 -23.87 -12.19 9.53
C ALA A 20 -24.24 -11.55 8.17
N GLY A 21 -25.31 -12.01 7.59
CA GLY A 21 -26.25 -11.18 6.85
C GLY A 21 -26.00 -10.96 5.36
N ALA A 22 -26.41 -11.90 4.54
CA ALA A 22 -26.77 -11.63 3.15
C ALA A 22 -28.10 -10.87 3.09
N LEU A 23 -28.11 -9.65 2.55
CA LEU A 23 -29.31 -8.99 2.04
C LEU A 23 -29.13 -8.74 0.52
N PRO A 24 -30.14 -9.05 -0.30
CA PRO A 24 -30.06 -8.83 -1.75
C PRO A 24 -30.44 -7.40 -2.09
N GLY A 25 -29.76 -6.80 -3.03
CA GLY A 25 -30.32 -5.61 -3.65
C GLY A 25 -29.33 -4.67 -4.33
N CYS A 26 -29.56 -4.52 -5.63
CA CYS A 26 -29.08 -3.52 -6.58
C CYS A 26 -27.76 -3.79 -7.28
N SER A 27 -27.90 -4.40 -8.45
CA SER A 27 -26.92 -4.45 -9.53
C SER A 27 -26.60 -3.05 -10.10
N GLY A 28 -25.65 -2.35 -9.46
CA GLY A 28 -24.91 -1.29 -10.11
C GLY A 28 -23.78 -1.92 -10.93
N ARG A 29 -23.62 -1.55 -12.19
CA ARG A 29 -22.49 -1.97 -13.02
C ARG A 29 -21.20 -1.68 -12.28
N SER A 30 -20.55 -2.71 -11.79
CA SER A 30 -19.17 -2.65 -11.31
C SER A 30 -18.30 -2.20 -12.47
N THR A 31 -17.73 -1.00 -12.36
CA THR A 31 -16.60 -0.60 -13.19
C THR A 31 -15.51 -1.64 -12.97
N ALA A 32 -14.98 -2.17 -14.06
CA ALA A 32 -14.10 -3.33 -14.10
C ALA A 32 -13.00 -3.22 -13.03
N VAL A 33 -13.02 -4.15 -12.09
CA VAL A 33 -11.90 -4.41 -11.18
C VAL A 33 -10.67 -4.58 -12.04
N SER A 34 -9.64 -3.76 -11.78
CA SER A 34 -8.37 -3.82 -12.50
C SER A 34 -7.67 -5.13 -12.12
N THR A 35 -8.04 -6.22 -12.79
CA THR A 35 -7.33 -7.49 -12.64
C THR A 35 -5.90 -7.30 -13.17
N LEU A 36 -4.93 -7.42 -12.27
CA LEU A 36 -3.54 -7.50 -12.67
C LEU A 36 -3.30 -8.84 -13.40
N PRO A 37 -2.39 -8.87 -14.37
CA PRO A 37 -2.06 -10.09 -15.12
C PRO A 37 -1.52 -11.20 -14.21
N GLU A 38 -1.56 -12.42 -14.69
CA GLU A 38 -0.87 -13.55 -14.05
C GLU A 38 0.63 -13.28 -13.90
N ALA A 39 1.27 -13.99 -12.95
CA ALA A 39 2.69 -13.84 -12.65
C ALA A 39 3.54 -14.07 -13.92
N PRO A 40 4.32 -13.08 -14.38
CA PRO A 40 5.11 -13.20 -15.58
C PRO A 40 6.30 -14.14 -15.38
N ALA A 41 6.62 -14.91 -16.44
CA ALA A 41 7.72 -15.88 -16.41
C ALA A 41 9.10 -15.23 -16.63
N SER A 42 9.15 -14.07 -17.27
CA SER A 42 10.39 -13.38 -17.65
C SER A 42 10.33 -11.87 -17.43
N TYR A 43 11.49 -11.25 -17.52
CA TYR A 43 11.61 -9.78 -17.51
C TYR A 43 10.78 -9.12 -18.62
N ASP A 44 10.87 -9.63 -19.84
CA ASP A 44 10.16 -9.07 -20.98
C ASP A 44 8.64 -9.21 -20.85
N ASP A 45 8.17 -10.33 -20.27
CA ASP A 45 6.76 -10.53 -19.98
C ASP A 45 6.28 -9.55 -18.92
N ALA A 46 7.06 -9.32 -17.86
CA ALA A 46 6.75 -8.36 -16.83
C ALA A 46 6.66 -6.94 -17.38
N VAL A 47 7.67 -6.51 -18.17
CA VAL A 47 7.68 -5.18 -18.80
C VAL A 47 6.50 -5.02 -19.75
N ARG A 48 6.18 -6.03 -20.55
CA ARG A 48 5.04 -6.03 -21.47
C ARG A 48 3.72 -5.91 -20.71
N ALA A 49 3.55 -6.71 -19.65
CA ALA A 49 2.36 -6.70 -18.81
C ALA A 49 2.14 -5.32 -18.17
N VAL A 50 3.17 -4.75 -17.53
CA VAL A 50 3.05 -3.42 -16.90
C VAL A 50 2.80 -2.32 -17.93
N ARG A 51 3.47 -2.35 -19.09
CA ARG A 51 3.19 -1.40 -20.18
C ARG A 51 1.75 -1.51 -20.70
N GLY A 52 1.21 -2.73 -20.76
CA GLY A 52 -0.21 -2.96 -21.07
C GLY A 52 -1.16 -2.32 -20.05
N LEU A 53 -0.85 -2.41 -18.75
CA LEU A 53 -1.60 -1.72 -17.70
C LEU A 53 -1.55 -0.19 -17.86
N ILE A 54 -0.37 0.35 -18.13
CA ILE A 54 -0.18 1.80 -18.37
C ILE A 54 -0.99 2.25 -19.60
N ALA A 55 -0.92 1.50 -20.69
CA ALA A 55 -1.65 1.83 -21.92
C ALA A 55 -3.17 1.77 -21.73
N ARG A 56 -3.66 0.77 -20.99
CA ARG A 56 -5.08 0.64 -20.65
C ARG A 56 -5.56 1.84 -19.81
N ASP A 57 -4.82 2.20 -18.76
CA ASP A 57 -5.17 3.33 -17.91
C ASP A 57 -5.07 4.66 -18.66
N ALA A 58 -4.10 4.80 -19.59
CA ALA A 58 -3.97 5.99 -20.44
C ALA A 58 -5.12 6.14 -21.46
N ALA A 59 -5.72 5.03 -21.89
CA ALA A 59 -6.86 5.02 -22.78
C ALA A 59 -8.19 5.31 -22.05
N ASP A 60 -8.23 5.19 -20.73
CA ASP A 60 -9.43 5.47 -19.93
C ASP A 60 -9.54 6.98 -19.65
N PRO A 61 -10.57 7.68 -20.23
CA PRO A 61 -10.75 9.12 -20.06
C PRO A 61 -11.08 9.52 -18.61
N SER A 62 -11.47 8.59 -17.75
CA SER A 62 -11.77 8.85 -16.34
C SER A 62 -10.53 8.91 -15.45
N ILE A 63 -9.38 8.43 -15.92
CA ILE A 63 -8.13 8.39 -15.15
C ILE A 63 -7.37 9.72 -15.30
N LEU A 64 -6.84 10.22 -14.17
CA LEU A 64 -5.94 11.36 -14.17
C LEU A 64 -4.59 10.99 -14.81
N PRO A 65 -3.99 11.82 -15.67
CA PRO A 65 -2.65 11.57 -16.20
C PRO A 65 -1.57 11.39 -15.10
N ALA A 66 -1.68 12.14 -14.00
CA ALA A 66 -0.81 12.00 -12.84
C ALA A 66 -0.93 10.63 -12.15
N ALA A 67 -2.06 9.96 -12.32
CA ALA A 67 -2.34 8.67 -11.70
C ALA A 67 -1.93 7.46 -12.54
N LEU A 68 -1.43 7.65 -13.74
CA LEU A 68 -0.93 6.54 -14.55
C LEU A 68 0.18 5.79 -13.80
N PRO A 69 0.19 4.45 -13.85
CA PRO A 69 1.29 3.67 -13.26
C PRO A 69 2.64 4.10 -13.85
N ARG A 70 3.72 3.92 -13.09
CA ARG A 70 5.08 4.25 -13.56
C ARG A 70 5.92 2.98 -13.66
N LEU A 71 6.72 2.90 -14.71
CA LEU A 71 7.70 1.84 -14.90
C LEU A 71 9.02 2.46 -15.34
N TYR A 72 10.06 2.31 -14.53
CA TYR A 72 11.41 2.74 -14.81
C TYR A 72 12.30 1.51 -14.87
N VAL A 73 12.90 1.22 -16.03
CA VAL A 73 13.64 -0.02 -16.27
C VAL A 73 14.90 0.21 -17.11
N HIS A 74 15.95 -0.57 -16.85
CA HIS A 74 17.25 -0.51 -17.51
C HIS A 74 17.40 -1.44 -18.73
N GLY A 75 16.31 -2.06 -19.19
CA GLY A 75 16.34 -2.95 -20.35
C GLY A 75 16.72 -4.40 -20.05
N ALA A 76 17.05 -4.72 -18.80
CA ALA A 76 17.38 -6.05 -18.32
C ALA A 76 17.04 -6.19 -16.82
N PRO A 77 16.99 -7.43 -16.28
CA PRO A 77 16.95 -7.63 -14.84
C PRO A 77 18.17 -7.00 -14.16
N VAL A 78 17.95 -6.35 -13.01
CA VAL A 78 19.01 -5.71 -12.23
C VAL A 78 19.14 -6.38 -10.85
N ARG A 79 20.10 -5.92 -10.03
CA ARG A 79 20.28 -6.46 -8.67
C ARG A 79 19.04 -6.22 -7.80
N HIS A 80 18.48 -5.01 -7.84
CA HIS A 80 17.33 -4.61 -7.01
C HIS A 80 16.16 -4.12 -7.86
N ALA A 81 15.01 -4.74 -7.71
CA ALA A 81 13.75 -4.20 -8.21
C ALA A 81 12.93 -3.64 -7.03
N VAL A 82 12.15 -2.59 -7.27
CA VAL A 82 11.38 -1.91 -6.24
C VAL A 82 9.93 -1.76 -6.69
N VAL A 83 8.99 -2.19 -5.87
CA VAL A 83 7.58 -1.81 -6.02
C VAL A 83 7.23 -0.74 -4.99
N LEU A 84 6.57 0.35 -5.45
CA LEU A 84 6.22 1.50 -4.63
C LEU A 84 4.70 1.67 -4.56
N PHE A 85 4.12 1.54 -3.37
CA PHE A 85 2.69 1.67 -3.14
C PHE A 85 2.34 3.02 -2.53
N HIS A 86 1.52 3.80 -3.23
CA HIS A 86 1.08 5.12 -2.73
C HIS A 86 0.07 5.03 -1.59
N GLY A 87 -0.13 6.14 -0.88
CA GLY A 87 -1.06 6.25 0.22
C GLY A 87 -2.52 6.29 -0.20
N PHE A 88 -3.40 6.10 0.79
CA PHE A 88 -4.86 6.24 0.62
C PHE A 88 -5.20 7.64 0.11
N THR A 89 -6.16 7.71 -0.80
CA THR A 89 -6.60 8.93 -1.52
C THR A 89 -5.56 9.57 -2.45
N ASN A 90 -4.33 9.06 -2.51
CA ASN A 90 -3.27 9.55 -3.39
C ASN A 90 -3.18 8.74 -4.71
N CYS A 91 -2.10 8.88 -5.46
CA CYS A 91 -1.88 8.18 -6.73
C CYS A 91 -0.37 7.98 -6.98
N PRO A 92 0.05 7.26 -8.04
CA PRO A 92 1.47 7.00 -8.36
C PRO A 92 2.37 8.23 -8.39
N GLN A 93 1.83 9.41 -8.66
CA GLN A 93 2.59 10.68 -8.65
C GLN A 93 3.27 10.94 -7.30
N GLN A 94 2.69 10.48 -6.19
CA GLN A 94 3.26 10.63 -4.84
C GLN A 94 4.69 10.10 -4.74
N PHE A 95 4.97 9.02 -5.42
CA PHE A 95 6.28 8.34 -5.40
C PHE A 95 7.16 8.62 -6.62
N ASP A 96 6.70 9.40 -7.60
CA ASP A 96 7.38 9.56 -8.89
C ASP A 96 8.83 10.04 -8.76
N GLU A 97 9.09 11.02 -7.89
CA GLU A 97 10.45 11.54 -7.68
C GLU A 97 11.35 10.49 -7.00
N LEU A 98 10.88 9.82 -5.96
CA LEU A 98 11.63 8.76 -5.29
C LEU A 98 11.88 7.57 -6.22
N ALA A 99 10.91 7.23 -7.07
CA ALA A 99 11.06 6.19 -8.10
C ALA A 99 12.19 6.50 -9.08
N ARG A 100 12.25 7.74 -9.58
CA ARG A 100 13.35 8.18 -10.46
C ARG A 100 14.71 8.14 -9.77
N ARG A 101 14.77 8.45 -8.48
CA ARG A 101 16.00 8.37 -7.70
C ARG A 101 16.48 6.92 -7.54
N TYR A 102 15.58 5.98 -7.22
CA TYR A 102 15.92 4.55 -7.22
C TYR A 102 16.40 4.09 -8.59
N HIS A 103 15.71 4.50 -9.67
CA HIS A 103 16.12 4.17 -11.03
C HIS A 103 17.52 4.72 -11.35
N ALA A 104 17.79 5.98 -11.03
CA ALA A 104 19.12 6.58 -11.23
C ALA A 104 20.22 5.88 -10.43
N ARG A 105 19.88 5.10 -9.40
CA ARG A 105 20.79 4.25 -8.61
C ARG A 105 20.86 2.80 -9.08
N GLY A 106 20.33 2.50 -10.28
CA GLY A 106 20.39 1.18 -10.91
C GLY A 106 19.27 0.20 -10.54
N CYS A 107 18.19 0.67 -9.91
CA CYS A 107 17.03 -0.17 -9.64
C CYS A 107 16.05 -0.17 -10.82
N ASN A 108 15.39 -1.30 -11.09
CA ASN A 108 14.14 -1.30 -11.83
C ASN A 108 12.99 -0.99 -10.87
N VAL A 109 12.06 -0.10 -11.26
CA VAL A 109 11.03 0.41 -10.36
C VAL A 109 9.66 0.35 -11.00
N TYR A 110 8.70 -0.19 -10.26
CA TYR A 110 7.28 -0.19 -10.60
C TYR A 110 6.48 0.57 -9.56
N VAL A 111 5.65 1.53 -10.00
CA VAL A 111 4.72 2.29 -9.16
C VAL A 111 3.30 2.03 -9.69
N PRO A 112 2.57 1.06 -9.16
CA PRO A 112 1.20 0.76 -9.59
C PRO A 112 0.21 1.84 -9.15
N ARG A 113 -0.91 1.98 -9.88
CA ARG A 113 -2.10 2.70 -9.44
C ARG A 113 -2.98 1.75 -8.65
N LEU A 114 -3.24 2.06 -7.38
CA LEU A 114 -4.08 1.25 -6.53
C LEU A 114 -5.53 1.21 -7.04
N PRO A 115 -6.28 0.13 -6.75
CA PRO A 115 -7.70 0.02 -7.11
C PRO A 115 -8.50 1.21 -6.61
N HIS A 116 -9.45 1.69 -7.40
CA HIS A 116 -10.35 2.82 -7.07
C HIS A 116 -9.67 4.19 -6.89
N HIS A 117 -8.36 4.31 -7.14
CA HIS A 117 -7.62 5.56 -7.01
C HIS A 117 -7.35 6.22 -8.36
N GLY A 118 -7.05 7.52 -8.32
CA GLY A 118 -6.55 8.27 -9.46
C GLY A 118 -7.60 8.66 -10.50
N LEU A 119 -8.88 8.73 -10.16
CA LEU A 119 -9.93 9.22 -11.03
C LEU A 119 -9.90 10.75 -11.14
N LYS A 120 -10.31 11.29 -12.31
CA LYS A 120 -10.45 12.73 -12.54
C LYS A 120 -11.51 13.37 -11.65
N ASP A 121 -12.60 12.63 -11.38
CA ASP A 121 -13.56 13.04 -10.36
C ASP A 121 -12.96 12.81 -8.98
N ARG A 122 -12.35 13.86 -8.42
CA ARG A 122 -11.72 13.82 -7.10
C ARG A 122 -12.72 13.70 -5.94
N LEU A 123 -14.01 13.91 -6.21
CA LEU A 123 -15.10 13.76 -5.21
C LEU A 123 -15.78 12.40 -5.32
N THR A 124 -15.24 11.53 -6.12
CA THR A 124 -15.76 10.18 -6.34
C THR A 124 -15.98 9.44 -5.03
N ARG A 125 -16.99 8.58 -5.01
CA ARG A 125 -17.24 7.63 -3.92
C ARG A 125 -16.72 6.23 -4.26
N ASP A 126 -16.00 6.07 -5.35
CA ASP A 126 -15.57 4.76 -5.86
C ASP A 126 -14.69 4.00 -4.86
N LEU A 127 -13.89 4.71 -4.06
CA LEU A 127 -13.14 4.12 -2.94
C LEU A 127 -14.02 3.31 -1.97
N ALA A 128 -15.34 3.57 -1.87
CA ALA A 128 -16.23 2.79 -1.03
C ALA A 128 -16.39 1.33 -1.49
N ASN A 129 -15.96 1.01 -2.71
CA ASN A 129 -16.04 -0.33 -3.29
C ASN A 129 -14.81 -1.18 -2.97
N VAL A 130 -13.69 -0.58 -2.54
CA VAL A 130 -12.46 -1.32 -2.20
C VAL A 130 -12.75 -2.43 -1.19
N THR A 131 -12.16 -3.60 -1.37
CA THR A 131 -12.28 -4.73 -0.43
C THR A 131 -10.91 -5.14 0.10
N VAL A 132 -10.91 -5.87 1.21
CA VAL A 132 -9.67 -6.42 1.80
C VAL A 132 -9.01 -7.40 0.85
N ASP A 133 -9.79 -8.30 0.23
CA ASP A 133 -9.28 -9.29 -0.72
C ASP A 133 -8.67 -8.60 -1.95
N GLU A 134 -9.33 -7.58 -2.48
CA GLU A 134 -8.83 -6.81 -3.61
C GLU A 134 -7.48 -6.14 -3.29
N LEU A 135 -7.32 -5.55 -2.09
CA LEU A 135 -6.06 -4.96 -1.67
C LEU A 135 -4.94 -6.00 -1.52
N ALA A 136 -5.26 -7.15 -0.95
CA ALA A 136 -4.32 -8.26 -0.76
C ALA A 136 -3.87 -8.88 -2.10
N ASP A 137 -4.84 -9.19 -2.98
CA ASP A 137 -4.60 -9.74 -4.31
C ASP A 137 -3.83 -8.74 -5.19
N PHE A 138 -4.16 -7.45 -5.10
CA PHE A 138 -3.48 -6.39 -5.84
C PHE A 138 -2.01 -6.26 -5.39
N ALA A 139 -1.75 -6.20 -4.08
CA ALA A 139 -0.38 -6.11 -3.56
C ALA A 139 0.45 -7.32 -4.02
N THR A 140 -0.12 -8.53 -3.92
CA THR A 140 0.54 -9.77 -4.33
C THR A 140 0.83 -9.77 -5.83
N SER A 141 -0.13 -9.39 -6.67
CA SER A 141 0.06 -9.33 -8.12
C SER A 141 1.07 -8.27 -8.54
N ALA A 142 1.08 -7.10 -7.88
CA ALA A 142 2.09 -6.06 -8.14
C ALA A 142 3.51 -6.54 -7.77
N PHE A 143 3.66 -7.30 -6.68
CA PHE A 143 4.92 -7.95 -6.33
C PHE A 143 5.34 -8.97 -7.39
N GLU A 144 4.43 -9.85 -7.84
CA GLU A 144 4.73 -10.85 -8.88
C GLU A 144 5.13 -10.20 -10.21
N LEU A 145 4.51 -9.07 -10.61
CA LEU A 145 4.92 -8.28 -11.77
C LEU A 145 6.31 -7.67 -11.60
N THR A 146 6.73 -7.37 -10.37
CA THR A 146 8.03 -6.75 -10.08
C THR A 146 9.15 -7.81 -9.96
N ARG A 147 8.81 -9.04 -9.60
CA ARG A 147 9.77 -10.10 -9.29
C ARG A 147 10.76 -10.41 -10.42
N PRO A 148 10.37 -10.50 -11.71
CA PRO A 148 11.33 -10.74 -12.79
C PRO A 148 12.21 -9.52 -13.14
N LEU A 149 11.92 -8.36 -12.58
CA LEU A 149 12.68 -7.13 -12.87
C LEU A 149 14.01 -7.07 -12.13
N GLY A 150 14.25 -7.91 -11.12
CA GLY A 150 15.50 -7.91 -10.37
C GLY A 150 15.75 -9.17 -9.57
N ALA A 151 17.00 -9.37 -9.14
CA ALA A 151 17.40 -10.52 -8.34
C ALA A 151 16.81 -10.49 -6.92
N ALA A 152 16.58 -9.29 -6.37
CA ALA A 152 15.89 -9.06 -5.10
C ALA A 152 14.82 -7.98 -5.30
N VAL A 153 13.66 -8.16 -4.62
CA VAL A 153 12.57 -7.19 -4.67
C VAL A 153 12.42 -6.51 -3.33
N SER A 154 12.35 -5.18 -3.35
CA SER A 154 11.96 -4.36 -2.20
C SER A 154 10.53 -3.86 -2.39
N ALA A 155 9.69 -4.02 -1.36
CA ALA A 155 8.34 -3.49 -1.30
C ALA A 155 8.33 -2.26 -0.38
N VAL A 156 8.08 -1.09 -0.92
CA VAL A 156 8.05 0.18 -0.19
C VAL A 156 6.66 0.79 -0.32
N GLY A 157 6.13 1.36 0.73
CA GLY A 157 4.83 2.02 0.65
C GLY A 157 4.60 3.00 1.79
N LEU A 158 3.66 3.93 1.58
CA LEU A 158 3.24 4.91 2.58
C LEU A 158 1.78 4.63 2.99
N SER A 159 1.49 4.68 4.30
CA SER A 159 0.10 4.61 4.80
C SER A 159 -0.61 3.33 4.35
N LEU A 160 -1.68 3.38 3.55
CA LEU A 160 -2.28 2.20 2.91
C LEU A 160 -1.25 1.40 2.11
N GLY A 161 -0.39 2.07 1.35
CA GLY A 161 0.69 1.40 0.62
C GLY A 161 1.68 0.71 1.54
N ALA A 162 1.91 1.25 2.75
CA ALA A 162 2.70 0.59 3.77
C ALA A 162 1.99 -0.65 4.32
N THR A 163 0.67 -0.61 4.51
CA THR A 163 -0.11 -1.80 4.88
C THR A 163 -0.02 -2.89 3.81
N MET A 164 0.01 -2.52 2.52
CA MET A 164 0.30 -3.48 1.43
C MET A 164 1.71 -4.06 1.51
N ALA A 165 2.72 -3.23 1.84
CA ALA A 165 4.08 -3.73 2.06
C ALA A 165 4.17 -4.67 3.28
N LEU A 166 3.38 -4.42 4.35
CA LEU A 166 3.25 -5.34 5.48
C LEU A 166 2.58 -6.67 5.09
N TRP A 167 1.53 -6.61 4.25
CA TRP A 167 0.92 -7.81 3.70
C TRP A 167 1.92 -8.67 2.94
N LEU A 168 2.70 -8.04 2.07
CA LEU A 168 3.76 -8.72 1.34
C LEU A 168 4.85 -9.24 2.28
N ALA A 169 5.23 -8.48 3.31
CA ALA A 169 6.19 -8.94 4.31
C ALA A 169 5.71 -10.21 5.05
N GLN A 170 4.42 -10.30 5.33
CA GLN A 170 3.82 -11.47 5.96
C GLN A 170 3.74 -12.68 5.03
N THR A 171 3.38 -12.47 3.75
CA THR A 171 2.89 -13.55 2.89
C THR A 171 3.84 -13.94 1.75
N GLN A 172 4.81 -13.06 1.40
CA GLN A 172 5.66 -13.22 0.23
C GLN A 172 7.16 -13.23 0.58
N PRO A 173 8.00 -13.89 -0.23
CA PRO A 173 9.45 -13.92 -0.02
C PRO A 173 10.11 -12.62 -0.48
N VAL A 174 9.65 -11.49 0.06
CA VAL A 174 10.20 -10.16 -0.24
C VAL A 174 11.62 -10.04 0.31
N GLY A 175 12.56 -9.48 -0.46
CA GLY A 175 13.92 -9.23 -0.02
C GLY A 175 13.96 -8.21 1.12
N LEU A 176 13.27 -7.08 0.93
CA LEU A 176 13.14 -6.02 1.93
C LEU A 176 11.73 -5.41 1.85
N ALA A 177 11.04 -5.33 2.98
CA ALA A 177 9.84 -4.50 3.13
C ALA A 177 10.18 -3.20 3.88
N VAL A 178 9.71 -2.07 3.35
CA VAL A 178 9.87 -0.73 3.95
C VAL A 178 8.50 -0.08 4.08
N PRO A 179 7.69 -0.50 5.05
CA PRO A 179 6.42 0.15 5.36
C PRO A 179 6.67 1.49 6.07
N ILE A 180 6.22 2.59 5.46
CA ILE A 180 6.38 3.97 5.95
C ILE A 180 5.05 4.42 6.52
N ALA A 181 4.99 4.72 7.82
CA ALA A 181 3.79 5.14 8.52
C ALA A 181 2.56 4.28 8.18
N PRO A 182 2.57 2.96 8.43
CA PRO A 182 1.51 2.05 7.98
C PRO A 182 0.18 2.37 8.65
N PHE A 183 -0.87 2.41 7.85
CA PHE A 183 -2.23 2.64 8.33
C PHE A 183 -2.82 1.34 8.87
N LEU A 184 -2.75 1.14 10.17
CA LEU A 184 -3.34 0.01 10.89
C LEU A 184 -4.52 0.45 11.75
N ILE A 185 -4.37 1.52 12.50
CA ILE A 185 -5.42 2.19 13.29
C ILE A 185 -5.26 3.70 13.12
N PRO A 186 -6.37 4.45 12.91
CA PRO A 186 -6.32 5.90 12.84
C PRO A 186 -6.06 6.52 14.22
N TYR A 187 -5.16 7.52 14.27
CA TYR A 187 -4.98 8.34 15.46
C TYR A 187 -6.19 9.28 15.65
N PRO A 188 -6.64 9.61 16.87
CA PRO A 188 -6.10 9.20 18.18
C PRO A 188 -6.80 7.96 18.80
N LEU A 189 -7.39 7.09 18.00
CA LEU A 189 -8.15 5.95 18.52
C LEU A 189 -7.23 4.86 19.07
N PRO A 190 -7.36 4.45 20.34
CA PRO A 190 -6.64 3.29 20.83
C PRO A 190 -7.18 2.02 20.15
N PRO A 191 -6.34 1.00 19.88
CA PRO A 191 -6.74 -0.22 19.18
C PRO A 191 -7.96 -0.92 19.77
N SER A 192 -8.09 -0.92 21.11
CA SER A 192 -9.22 -1.53 21.84
C SER A 192 -10.59 -0.90 21.50
N VAL A 193 -10.61 0.34 21.05
CA VAL A 193 -11.82 1.06 20.63
C VAL A 193 -11.90 1.16 19.11
N GLY A 194 -10.77 1.46 18.46
CA GLY A 194 -10.70 1.70 17.03
C GLY A 194 -11.08 0.47 16.20
N GLN A 195 -10.56 -0.70 16.52
CA GLN A 195 -10.88 -1.93 15.77
C GLN A 195 -12.36 -2.30 15.82
N PRO A 196 -13.04 -2.41 16.98
CA PRO A 196 -14.47 -2.67 17.02
C PRO A 196 -15.31 -1.60 16.32
N ALA A 197 -14.95 -0.33 16.49
CA ALA A 197 -15.64 0.77 15.83
C ALA A 197 -15.54 0.70 14.31
N MET A 198 -14.36 0.37 13.77
CA MET A 198 -14.14 0.23 12.32
C MET A 198 -14.87 -1.01 11.76
N ARG A 199 -14.90 -2.13 12.48
CA ARG A 199 -15.72 -3.30 12.10
C ARG A 199 -17.18 -2.93 11.95
N LEU A 200 -17.73 -2.20 12.91
CA LEU A 200 -19.11 -1.69 12.83
C LEU A 200 -19.27 -0.72 11.65
N LEU A 201 -18.36 0.24 11.50
CA LEU A 201 -18.41 1.25 10.43
C LEU A 201 -18.38 0.61 9.04
N ALA A 202 -17.69 -0.52 8.85
CA ALA A 202 -17.65 -1.25 7.58
C ALA A 202 -19.02 -1.78 7.14
N THR A 203 -19.96 -1.99 8.07
CA THR A 203 -21.31 -2.51 7.81
C THR A 203 -22.36 -1.41 7.63
N LEU A 204 -22.07 -0.19 8.08
CA LEU A 204 -22.99 0.94 8.01
C LEU A 204 -23.01 1.59 6.62
N PRO A 205 -24.06 2.38 6.29
CA PRO A 205 -24.05 3.23 5.11
C PRO A 205 -22.82 4.13 5.07
N SER A 206 -22.16 4.19 3.92
CA SER A 206 -20.93 4.94 3.77
C SER A 206 -21.21 6.44 3.70
N MET A 207 -20.63 7.20 4.61
CA MET A 207 -20.59 8.67 4.60
C MET A 207 -19.30 9.15 3.93
N TYR A 208 -19.27 10.39 3.47
CA TYR A 208 -18.07 11.00 2.89
C TYR A 208 -17.48 12.02 3.85
N PHE A 209 -16.19 11.89 4.15
CA PHE A 209 -15.44 12.77 5.02
C PHE A 209 -14.33 13.47 4.25
N TRP A 210 -14.01 14.70 4.66
CA TRP A 210 -12.96 15.53 4.10
C TRP A 210 -11.70 15.42 4.98
N TRP A 211 -10.52 15.39 4.35
CA TRP A 211 -9.27 15.48 5.08
C TRP A 211 -9.16 16.82 5.83
N ASP A 212 -9.55 17.90 5.14
CA ASP A 212 -9.68 19.23 5.73
C ASP A 212 -10.98 19.86 5.23
N TYR A 213 -11.91 20.08 6.15
CA TYR A 213 -13.21 20.64 5.84
C TYR A 213 -13.12 22.09 5.34
N HIS A 214 -12.08 22.86 5.77
CA HIS A 214 -11.92 24.26 5.42
C HIS A 214 -11.34 24.47 4.02
N VAL A 215 -10.54 23.54 3.54
CA VAL A 215 -9.87 23.66 2.23
C VAL A 215 -10.44 22.75 1.15
N LYS A 216 -11.26 21.75 1.51
CA LYS A 216 -12.00 20.87 0.57
C LYS A 216 -11.30 20.68 -0.80
N GLU A 217 -11.87 21.31 -1.85
CA GLU A 217 -11.41 21.19 -3.24
C GLU A 217 -10.03 21.80 -3.50
N LYS A 218 -9.58 22.70 -2.62
CA LYS A 218 -8.23 23.31 -2.68
C LYS A 218 -7.17 22.47 -1.99
N CYS A 219 -7.56 21.33 -1.40
CA CYS A 219 -6.63 20.43 -0.75
C CYS A 219 -5.54 19.95 -1.74
N LEU A 220 -4.29 20.12 -1.34
CA LEU A 220 -3.12 19.67 -2.09
C LEU A 220 -2.73 18.25 -1.65
N PRO A 221 -2.12 17.47 -2.55
CA PRO A 221 -1.87 17.77 -3.97
C PRO A 221 -3.13 17.63 -4.82
N HIS A 222 -3.21 18.37 -5.93
CA HIS A 222 -4.39 18.38 -6.79
C HIS A 222 -4.70 17.06 -7.51
N TYR A 223 -3.83 16.08 -7.46
CA TYR A 223 -4.04 14.72 -7.96
C TYR A 223 -4.54 13.73 -6.91
N ALA A 224 -4.58 14.14 -5.64
CA ALA A 224 -5.16 13.33 -4.56
C ALA A 224 -6.64 13.66 -4.34
N TYR A 225 -7.39 12.72 -3.79
CA TYR A 225 -8.77 12.98 -3.39
C TYR A 225 -8.78 13.81 -2.10
N PRO A 226 -9.61 14.86 -2.02
CA PRO A 226 -9.68 15.74 -0.86
C PRO A 226 -10.45 15.13 0.33
N GLY A 227 -11.01 13.94 0.14
CA GLY A 227 -11.78 13.24 1.16
C GLY A 227 -11.98 11.77 0.80
N TYR A 228 -12.74 11.06 1.61
CA TYR A 228 -12.90 9.62 1.50
C TYR A 228 -14.24 9.12 2.04
N PRO A 229 -14.75 7.99 1.51
CA PRO A 229 -15.88 7.26 2.09
C PRO A 229 -15.47 6.54 3.38
N THR A 230 -16.29 6.62 4.44
CA THR A 230 -16.01 5.98 5.73
C THR A 230 -15.84 4.47 5.64
N ARG A 231 -16.58 3.81 4.72
CA ARG A 231 -16.45 2.37 4.50
C ARG A 231 -15.07 2.00 3.98
N ALA A 232 -14.46 2.82 3.11
CA ALA A 232 -13.11 2.60 2.65
C ALA A 232 -12.12 2.61 3.82
N LEU A 233 -12.16 3.67 4.64
CA LEU A 233 -11.29 3.77 5.82
C LEU A 233 -11.43 2.55 6.74
N ALA A 234 -12.67 2.12 7.00
CA ALA A 234 -12.93 0.95 7.82
C ALA A 234 -12.29 -0.33 7.23
N ARG A 235 -12.37 -0.53 5.91
CA ARG A 235 -11.77 -1.68 5.23
C ARG A 235 -10.24 -1.67 5.26
N LEU A 236 -9.62 -0.50 5.28
CA LEU A 236 -8.17 -0.40 5.48
C LEU A 236 -7.76 -0.94 6.85
N VAL A 237 -8.51 -0.61 7.92
CA VAL A 237 -8.26 -1.16 9.26
C VAL A 237 -8.47 -2.68 9.29
N LEU A 238 -9.54 -3.17 8.64
CA LEU A 238 -9.77 -4.62 8.52
C LEU A 238 -8.65 -5.33 7.75
N PHE A 239 -8.02 -4.67 6.78
CA PHE A 239 -6.85 -5.22 6.11
C PHE A 239 -5.66 -5.38 7.08
N GLY A 240 -5.44 -4.40 7.97
CA GLY A 240 -4.50 -4.53 9.09
C GLY A 240 -4.84 -5.69 10.01
N ASP A 241 -6.12 -5.89 10.37
CA ASP A 241 -6.57 -7.01 11.23
C ASP A 241 -6.20 -8.38 10.62
N VAL A 242 -6.33 -8.54 9.30
CA VAL A 242 -5.95 -9.78 8.60
C VAL A 242 -4.44 -10.03 8.71
N ILE A 243 -3.62 -8.97 8.60
CA ILE A 243 -2.17 -9.07 8.75
C ILE A 243 -1.81 -9.48 10.18
N PHE A 244 -2.43 -8.88 11.21
CA PHE A 244 -2.22 -9.28 12.60
C PHE A 244 -2.61 -10.74 12.86
N ALA A 245 -3.76 -11.17 12.31
CA ALA A 245 -4.21 -12.57 12.45
C ALA A 245 -3.22 -13.55 11.81
N ALA A 246 -2.68 -13.22 10.64
CA ALA A 246 -1.66 -14.03 9.99
C ALA A 246 -0.33 -14.04 10.76
N ALA A 247 0.11 -12.89 11.29
CA ALA A 247 1.33 -12.75 12.08
C ALA A 247 1.30 -13.56 13.39
N ALA A 248 0.10 -13.72 13.98
CA ALA A 248 -0.07 -14.55 15.18
C ALA A 248 0.03 -16.07 14.90
N GLN A 249 -0.10 -16.49 13.64
CA GLN A 249 -0.15 -17.92 13.26
C GLN A 249 1.09 -18.41 12.51
N THR A 250 1.71 -17.53 11.74
CA THR A 250 2.82 -17.90 10.84
C THR A 250 3.94 -16.87 10.89
N LYS A 251 5.16 -17.36 10.68
CA LYS A 251 6.31 -16.48 10.47
C LYS A 251 6.13 -15.65 9.21
N PRO A 252 6.59 -14.39 9.19
CA PRO A 252 6.59 -13.58 7.98
C PRO A 252 7.52 -14.18 6.91
N GLY A 253 7.18 -13.91 5.65
CA GLY A 253 7.91 -14.40 4.48
C GLY A 253 9.09 -13.51 4.05
N ALA A 254 9.07 -12.22 4.39
CA ALA A 254 10.14 -11.30 4.01
C ALA A 254 11.46 -11.63 4.74
N ARG A 255 12.58 -11.48 4.02
CA ARG A 255 13.91 -11.66 4.62
C ARG A 255 14.23 -10.54 5.61
N ARG A 256 13.83 -9.32 5.30
CA ARG A 256 14.07 -8.13 6.11
C ARG A 256 12.84 -7.21 6.05
N CYS A 257 12.51 -6.59 7.17
CA CYS A 257 11.53 -5.52 7.23
C CYS A 257 12.09 -4.41 8.11
N VAL A 258 11.98 -3.17 7.61
CA VAL A 258 12.35 -1.96 8.35
C VAL A 258 11.11 -1.08 8.44
N MET A 259 10.47 -1.06 9.61
CA MET A 259 9.34 -0.20 9.90
C MET A 259 9.81 1.25 9.98
N VAL A 260 9.29 2.13 9.12
CA VAL A 260 9.68 3.55 9.08
C VAL A 260 8.59 4.39 9.70
N LEU A 261 8.87 5.04 10.82
CA LEU A 261 7.88 5.78 11.62
C LEU A 261 8.30 7.24 11.81
N ASN A 262 7.32 8.14 11.83
CA ASN A 262 7.45 9.50 12.35
C ASN A 262 6.78 9.54 13.73
N GLU A 263 7.53 9.84 14.79
CA GLU A 263 6.97 9.85 16.16
C GLU A 263 5.81 10.83 16.34
N LEU A 264 5.81 11.90 15.58
CA LEU A 264 4.80 12.94 15.66
C LEU A 264 3.69 12.79 14.63
N ASP A 265 3.60 11.63 13.95
CA ASP A 265 2.52 11.37 12.99
C ASP A 265 1.15 11.53 13.66
N ASN A 266 0.28 12.33 13.04
CA ASN A 266 -1.03 12.65 13.59
C ASN A 266 -2.20 11.96 12.86
N ALA A 267 -1.90 11.05 11.94
CA ALA A 267 -2.92 10.31 11.19
C ALA A 267 -3.03 8.84 11.60
N ILE A 268 -1.91 8.25 12.11
CA ILE A 268 -1.84 6.83 12.41
C ILE A 268 -1.39 6.57 13.86
N ASP A 269 -1.71 5.37 14.37
CA ASP A 269 -1.20 4.89 15.66
C ASP A 269 0.12 4.12 15.46
N ASN A 270 1.26 4.73 15.81
CA ASN A 270 2.58 4.09 15.77
C ASN A 270 2.68 2.87 16.70
N GLY A 271 1.89 2.82 17.78
CA GLY A 271 1.84 1.70 18.71
C GLY A 271 1.42 0.40 18.03
N SER A 272 0.45 0.45 17.12
CA SER A 272 0.01 -0.71 16.34
C SER A 272 1.12 -1.23 15.42
N ALA A 273 1.90 -0.37 14.78
CA ALA A 273 3.02 -0.77 13.95
C ALA A 273 4.11 -1.47 14.78
N ARG A 274 4.44 -0.93 15.94
CA ARG A 274 5.38 -1.53 16.89
C ARG A 274 4.88 -2.85 17.44
N HIS A 275 3.59 -2.96 17.74
CA HIS A 275 3.00 -4.21 18.19
C HIS A 275 3.12 -5.32 17.12
N LEU A 276 2.85 -5.02 15.85
CA LEU A 276 3.04 -5.97 14.76
C LEU A 276 4.51 -6.39 14.61
N THR A 277 5.44 -5.44 14.70
CA THR A 277 6.88 -5.73 14.68
C THR A 277 7.29 -6.66 15.84
N ALA A 278 6.75 -6.43 17.03
CA ALA A 278 7.01 -7.26 18.20
C ALA A 278 6.47 -8.70 18.02
N LEU A 279 5.27 -8.87 17.43
CA LEU A 279 4.73 -10.19 17.10
C LEU A 279 5.64 -10.96 16.13
N TRP A 280 6.08 -10.31 15.08
CA TRP A 280 7.01 -10.91 14.12
C TRP A 280 8.36 -11.27 14.75
N ASN A 281 8.90 -10.40 15.60
CA ASN A 281 10.17 -10.65 16.29
C ASN A 281 10.07 -11.77 17.33
N ALA A 282 8.90 -11.94 17.97
CA ALA A 282 8.64 -13.10 18.81
C ALA A 282 8.70 -14.43 18.04
N SER A 283 8.45 -14.42 16.73
CA SER A 283 8.62 -15.58 15.84
C SER A 283 10.06 -15.71 15.28
N GLY A 284 11.00 -14.82 15.67
CA GLY A 284 12.40 -14.83 15.26
C GLY A 284 12.67 -14.13 13.92
N ALA A 285 11.86 -13.14 13.52
CA ALA A 285 12.05 -12.41 12.26
C ALA A 285 13.22 -11.41 12.29
N GLY A 286 13.50 -10.80 13.44
CA GLY A 286 14.60 -9.84 13.59
C GLY A 286 14.35 -8.50 12.85
N TYR A 287 13.09 -8.11 12.69
CA TYR A 287 12.72 -6.86 12.00
C TYR A 287 13.03 -5.63 12.85
N THR A 288 13.36 -4.53 12.19
CA THR A 288 13.85 -3.31 12.82
C THR A 288 12.95 -2.10 12.55
N GLU A 289 13.22 -1.01 13.26
CA GLU A 289 12.52 0.26 13.12
C GLU A 289 13.50 1.36 12.72
N LEU A 290 13.10 2.26 11.83
CA LEU A 290 13.77 3.51 11.53
C LEU A 290 12.84 4.67 11.92
N VAL A 291 13.22 5.41 12.95
CA VAL A 291 12.48 6.60 13.39
C VAL A 291 12.97 7.82 12.61
N LEU A 292 12.04 8.51 11.98
CA LEU A 292 12.26 9.78 11.29
C LEU A 292 12.00 10.93 12.25
N ASN A 293 13.06 11.59 12.69
CA ASN A 293 12.98 12.72 13.62
C ASN A 293 12.93 14.07 12.89
N GLY A 294 12.34 15.09 13.54
CA GLY A 294 12.35 16.48 13.06
C GLY A 294 11.37 16.78 11.93
N LEU A 295 10.42 15.86 11.63
CA LEU A 295 9.45 16.04 10.54
C LEU A 295 8.18 16.79 10.97
N GLY A 296 7.98 17.02 12.27
CA GLY A 296 6.73 17.56 12.81
C GLY A 296 5.56 16.56 12.69
N PRO A 297 4.31 16.98 12.95
CA PRO A 297 3.12 16.13 12.94
C PRO A 297 2.64 15.86 11.50
N ARG A 298 3.48 15.25 10.68
CA ARG A 298 3.22 15.00 9.27
C ARG A 298 3.09 13.51 9.02
N HIS A 299 2.06 13.16 8.27
CA HIS A 299 1.84 11.80 7.80
C HIS A 299 2.50 11.56 6.43
N ASP A 300 2.20 12.40 5.44
CA ASP A 300 2.86 12.30 4.14
C ASP A 300 4.23 12.96 4.16
N VAL A 301 5.26 12.14 4.20
CA VAL A 301 6.68 12.54 4.20
C VAL A 301 7.37 12.24 2.86
N ILE A 302 6.61 11.73 1.89
CA ILE A 302 7.10 11.27 0.57
C ILE A 302 6.78 12.28 -0.52
N ASP A 303 5.53 12.78 -0.58
CA ASP A 303 5.12 13.67 -1.66
C ASP A 303 5.82 15.03 -1.60
N PRO A 304 6.68 15.38 -2.56
CA PRO A 304 7.41 16.64 -2.53
C PRO A 304 6.50 17.86 -2.75
N THR A 305 5.27 17.67 -3.22
CA THR A 305 4.29 18.76 -3.36
C THR A 305 3.77 19.20 -2.00
N THR A 306 3.59 18.25 -1.08
CA THR A 306 3.11 18.50 0.29
C THR A 306 4.26 18.68 1.28
N TYR A 307 5.38 17.99 1.03
CA TYR A 307 6.56 18.05 1.90
C TYR A 307 7.88 18.10 1.11
N PRO A 308 8.27 19.28 0.59
CA PRO A 308 9.52 19.44 -0.18
C PRO A 308 10.78 19.01 0.57
N HIS A 309 10.81 19.14 1.91
CA HIS A 309 11.94 18.71 2.74
C HIS A 309 12.15 17.20 2.79
N GLY A 310 11.17 16.38 2.37
CA GLY A 310 11.30 14.93 2.24
C GLY A 310 12.47 14.52 1.35
N ARG A 311 12.78 15.34 0.32
CA ARG A 311 13.91 15.12 -0.60
C ARG A 311 15.27 15.04 0.11
N THR A 312 15.46 15.78 1.17
CA THR A 312 16.73 15.84 1.92
C THR A 312 16.68 15.10 3.24
N ALA A 313 15.54 15.08 3.90
CA ALA A 313 15.40 14.47 5.23
C ALA A 313 15.05 12.97 5.19
N VAL A 314 14.30 12.54 4.18
CA VAL A 314 13.70 11.19 4.11
C VAL A 314 14.31 10.35 3.00
N TYR A 315 14.37 10.86 1.76
CA TYR A 315 14.78 10.08 0.61
C TYR A 315 16.18 9.43 0.74
N PRO A 316 17.24 10.12 1.23
CA PRO A 316 18.55 9.48 1.37
C PRO A 316 18.52 8.26 2.31
N LYS A 317 17.69 8.29 3.35
CA LYS A 317 17.53 7.18 4.30
C LYS A 317 16.83 5.99 3.64
N LEU A 318 15.77 6.26 2.84
CA LEU A 318 15.05 5.22 2.11
C LEU A 318 15.90 4.62 0.99
N GLU A 319 16.69 5.44 0.29
CA GLU A 319 17.64 4.99 -0.72
C GLU A 319 18.68 4.04 -0.10
N ALA A 320 19.28 4.42 1.03
CA ALA A 320 20.25 3.57 1.74
C ALA A 320 19.63 2.22 2.14
N LEU A 321 18.40 2.21 2.68
CA LEU A 321 17.73 0.95 3.07
C LEU A 321 17.61 -0.03 1.90
N VAL A 322 17.24 0.46 0.71
CA VAL A 322 17.01 -0.38 -0.48
C VAL A 322 18.35 -0.79 -1.13
N LEU A 323 19.29 0.12 -1.25
CA LEU A 323 20.57 -0.15 -1.93
C LEU A 323 21.50 -1.02 -1.10
N ASP A 324 21.43 -0.93 0.24
CA ASP A 324 22.20 -1.73 1.19
C ASP A 324 21.52 -3.06 1.55
N ALA A 325 20.37 -3.38 0.93
CA ALA A 325 19.68 -4.65 1.11
C ALA A 325 20.47 -5.76 0.39
N ASN A 326 21.30 -6.49 1.15
CA ASN A 326 22.05 -7.65 0.69
C ASN A 326 21.25 -8.96 0.82
#